data_3ad6c1be211bdc72e13e313136d112bc
#
_entry.id   3ad6c1be211bdc72e13e313136d112bc
#
_cell.length_a   1.000
_cell.length_b   1.000
_cell.length_c   1.000
_cell.angle_alpha   90.00
_cell.angle_beta   90.00
_cell.angle_gamma   90.00
#
_symmetry.space_group_name_H-M   'P 1'
#
loop_
_entity.id
_entity.type
_entity.pdbx_description
1 polymer ?
#
loop_
_entity_poly.entity_id
_entity_poly.type
_entity_poly.pdbx_seq_one_letter_code
_entity_poly.pdbx_strand_id
1 'polypeptide(L)'
;MQTFLPYPSFADSAAVLDTGRLGKQRIETMQILRAVTMPTYGWQRHPVVGMWRGFVPGLTAYGLAVVDTWRARGHADTVRDQLAEFAPEVDGVPQEELAAAGLLPPWIGDEAVHESHRSRLIAKDPAFYGSAFPGTPEGLEYVWPEPLHGAPEPVPEPLWVLRVDDLEPWRDAGLIGIPLVNAAGRTPPAWRQQLQQFAEELRPGTTVAVLAADPTVLHLAEVTGPDAWATLDGVEHLARSARFDGTLARRDLPVPAALQNPRRLFAVAPPREPGPAAAGILQG
;
A
#
# COMPACT_ATOMS: atom_id res chain seq x y z
N MET A 1 -1.05 16.03 3.21
CA MET A 1 -0.23 14.82 3.18
C MET A 1 1.21 15.23 2.92
N GLN A 2 2.17 14.75 3.71
CA GLN A 2 3.59 15.10 3.61
C GLN A 2 4.44 14.05 4.31
N THR A 3 5.69 13.88 3.87
CA THR A 3 6.76 13.25 4.66
C THR A 3 7.65 14.36 5.20
N PHE A 4 7.62 14.62 6.52
CA PHE A 4 8.50 15.62 7.11
C PHE A 4 9.91 15.08 7.26
N LEU A 5 10.83 15.66 6.52
CA LEU A 5 12.26 15.33 6.51
C LEU A 5 13.10 16.60 6.74
N PRO A 6 13.08 17.17 7.97
CA PRO A 6 13.90 18.34 8.30
C PRO A 6 15.40 18.01 8.30
N TYR A 7 15.78 16.73 8.30
CA TYR A 7 17.14 16.23 8.24
C TYR A 7 17.26 15.06 7.22
N PRO A 8 18.44 14.76 6.70
CA PRO A 8 18.68 13.57 5.88
C PRO A 8 18.40 12.26 6.62
N SER A 9 18.70 12.20 7.92
CA SER A 9 18.43 11.05 8.78
C SER A 9 16.93 10.91 9.05
N PHE A 10 16.38 9.74 8.80
CA PHE A 10 14.98 9.41 9.10
C PHE A 10 14.70 9.42 10.59
N ALA A 11 15.62 8.88 11.39
CA ALA A 11 15.50 8.84 12.84
C ALA A 11 15.52 10.26 13.44
N ASP A 12 16.45 11.12 13.03
CA ASP A 12 16.53 12.50 13.51
C ASP A 12 15.32 13.31 13.07
N SER A 13 14.86 13.10 11.84
CA SER A 13 13.64 13.72 11.33
C SER A 13 12.41 13.33 12.14
N ALA A 14 12.28 12.05 12.50
CA ALA A 14 11.19 11.60 13.36
C ALA A 14 11.32 12.12 14.80
N ALA A 15 12.54 12.13 15.34
CA ALA A 15 12.82 12.53 16.72
C ALA A 15 12.47 14.00 17.02
N VAL A 16 12.62 14.90 16.04
CA VAL A 16 12.35 16.33 16.23
C VAL A 16 10.86 16.70 16.08
N LEU A 17 10.02 15.81 15.55
CA LEU A 17 8.59 16.09 15.36
C LEU A 17 7.86 16.11 16.72
N ASP A 18 6.92 17.05 16.86
CA ASP A 18 5.96 17.02 17.96
C ASP A 18 5.05 15.77 17.88
N THR A 19 4.41 15.43 18.99
CA THR A 19 3.58 14.22 19.08
C THR A 19 2.45 14.18 18.05
N GLY A 20 1.81 15.31 17.77
CA GLY A 20 0.70 15.37 16.83
C GLY A 20 1.16 15.10 15.39
N ARG A 21 2.28 15.68 14.98
CA ARG A 21 2.85 15.48 13.63
C ARG A 21 3.46 14.10 13.51
N LEU A 22 4.21 13.64 14.51
CA LEU A 22 4.76 12.28 14.53
C LEU A 22 3.65 11.23 14.39
N GLY A 23 2.55 11.39 15.13
CA GLY A 23 1.39 10.50 15.05
C GLY A 23 0.77 10.47 13.65
N LYS A 24 0.65 11.64 12.99
CA LYS A 24 0.11 11.72 11.62
C LYS A 24 1.05 11.12 10.59
N GLN A 25 2.37 11.27 10.74
CA GLN A 25 3.34 10.76 9.75
C GLN A 25 3.22 9.25 9.54
N ARG A 26 2.91 8.47 10.54
CA ARG A 26 2.67 7.02 10.41
C ARG A 26 1.57 6.72 9.39
N ILE A 27 0.46 7.45 9.46
CA ILE A 27 -0.69 7.26 8.56
C ILE A 27 -0.44 7.89 7.19
N GLU A 28 0.14 9.08 7.15
CA GLU A 28 0.45 9.77 5.89
C GLU A 28 1.48 8.98 5.07
N THR A 29 2.51 8.40 5.70
CA THR A 29 3.46 7.52 5.01
C THR A 29 2.77 6.30 4.40
N MET A 30 1.86 5.63 5.14
CA MET A 30 1.08 4.51 4.60
C MET A 30 0.22 4.95 3.39
N GLN A 31 -0.40 6.13 3.45
CA GLN A 31 -1.17 6.65 2.33
C GLN A 31 -0.29 6.92 1.10
N ILE A 32 0.92 7.45 1.31
CA ILE A 32 1.88 7.68 0.21
C ILE A 32 2.37 6.34 -0.35
N LEU A 33 2.72 5.36 0.49
CA LEU A 33 3.09 4.00 0.05
C LEU A 33 2.00 3.37 -0.81
N ARG A 34 0.74 3.48 -0.40
CA ARG A 34 -0.39 3.01 -1.23
C ARG A 34 -0.49 3.76 -2.55
N ALA A 35 -0.25 5.07 -2.54
CA ALA A 35 -0.31 5.88 -3.76
C ALA A 35 0.84 5.58 -4.73
N VAL A 36 2.04 5.25 -4.25
CA VAL A 36 3.17 4.90 -5.12
C VAL A 36 3.14 3.45 -5.62
N THR A 37 2.33 2.57 -5.01
CA THR A 37 2.28 1.14 -5.36
C THR A 37 0.98 0.71 -6.02
N MET A 38 -0.15 1.40 -5.76
CA MET A 38 -1.47 0.99 -6.21
C MET A 38 -2.01 1.94 -7.29
N PRO A 39 -2.13 1.53 -8.56
CA PRO A 39 -2.56 2.40 -9.66
C PRO A 39 -3.91 3.09 -9.45
N THR A 40 -4.82 2.42 -8.71
CA THR A 40 -6.19 2.91 -8.46
C THR A 40 -6.33 3.72 -7.17
N TYR A 41 -5.25 3.89 -6.39
CA TYR A 41 -5.31 4.67 -5.15
C TYR A 41 -5.36 6.17 -5.45
N GLY A 42 -6.01 6.93 -4.57
CA GLY A 42 -6.05 8.38 -4.69
C GLY A 42 -4.68 9.05 -4.52
N TRP A 43 -4.62 10.38 -4.73
CA TRP A 43 -3.44 11.21 -4.48
C TRP A 43 -2.26 11.04 -5.45
N GLN A 44 -2.42 10.29 -6.55
CA GLN A 44 -1.38 10.01 -7.54
C GLN A 44 -0.63 11.26 -8.05
N ARG A 45 -1.33 12.40 -8.11
CA ARG A 45 -0.77 13.66 -8.63
C ARG A 45 -0.18 14.56 -7.54
N HIS A 46 -0.22 14.14 -6.27
CA HIS A 46 0.34 14.95 -5.19
C HIS A 46 1.87 14.94 -5.26
N PRO A 47 2.55 16.10 -5.13
CA PRO A 47 4.02 16.18 -5.25
C PRO A 47 4.76 15.20 -4.33
N VAL A 48 4.30 15.03 -3.07
CA VAL A 48 4.91 14.07 -2.14
C VAL A 48 4.86 12.63 -2.66
N VAL A 49 3.85 12.26 -3.44
CA VAL A 49 3.79 10.92 -4.06
C VAL A 49 4.80 10.85 -5.20
N GLY A 50 4.89 11.91 -6.01
CA GLY A 50 5.85 11.98 -7.12
C GLY A 50 7.30 11.78 -6.68
N MET A 51 7.74 12.50 -5.64
CA MET A 51 9.13 12.46 -5.17
C MET A 51 9.55 11.10 -4.60
N TRP A 52 8.60 10.25 -4.17
CA TRP A 52 8.88 8.92 -3.64
C TRP A 52 8.68 7.78 -4.64
N ARG A 53 8.24 8.05 -5.88
CA ARG A 53 8.07 7.01 -6.89
C ARG A 53 9.38 6.30 -7.18
N GLY A 54 9.33 4.96 -7.22
CA GLY A 54 10.50 4.10 -7.41
C GLY A 54 11.30 3.81 -6.13
N PHE A 55 10.97 4.46 -5.00
CA PHE A 55 11.72 4.33 -3.74
C PHE A 55 10.85 3.77 -2.61
N VAL A 56 10.05 2.75 -2.90
CA VAL A 56 9.21 2.07 -1.90
C VAL A 56 10.02 1.58 -0.69
N PRO A 57 11.20 0.94 -0.87
CA PRO A 57 12.05 0.54 0.25
C PRO A 57 12.44 1.72 1.16
N GLY A 58 12.91 2.82 0.59
CA GLY A 58 13.29 4.02 1.34
C GLY A 58 12.12 4.66 2.08
N LEU A 59 10.94 4.76 1.44
CA LEU A 59 9.74 5.29 2.09
C LEU A 59 9.23 4.38 3.20
N THR A 60 9.34 3.06 3.04
CA THR A 60 9.00 2.09 4.08
C THR A 60 9.93 2.27 5.28
N ALA A 61 11.24 2.35 5.07
CA ALA A 61 12.22 2.59 6.12
C ALA A 61 11.96 3.91 6.88
N TYR A 62 11.61 4.99 6.16
CA TYR A 62 11.18 6.24 6.77
C TYR A 62 9.95 6.02 7.69
N GLY A 63 8.95 5.31 7.21
CA GLY A 63 7.74 5.01 7.98
C GLY A 63 8.02 4.19 9.23
N LEU A 64 8.92 3.21 9.14
CA LEU A 64 9.35 2.39 10.27
C LEU A 64 10.10 3.23 11.31
N ALA A 65 11.02 4.11 10.91
CA ALA A 65 11.72 5.03 11.82
C ALA A 65 10.74 5.97 12.56
N VAL A 66 9.71 6.46 11.87
CA VAL A 66 8.62 7.26 12.48
C VAL A 66 7.84 6.45 13.52
N VAL A 67 7.49 5.20 13.20
CA VAL A 67 6.78 4.30 14.15
C VAL A 67 7.65 3.95 15.35
N ASP A 68 8.93 3.65 15.13
CA ASP A 68 9.86 3.30 16.20
C ASP A 68 10.02 4.47 17.17
N THR A 69 10.15 5.70 16.66
CA THR A 69 10.15 6.91 17.48
C THR A 69 8.84 7.11 18.24
N TRP A 70 7.69 6.83 17.59
CA TRP A 70 6.38 6.88 18.22
C TRP A 70 6.26 5.91 19.40
N ARG A 71 6.69 4.65 19.20
CA ARG A 71 6.68 3.60 20.22
C ARG A 71 7.66 3.89 21.35
N ALA A 72 8.85 4.41 21.03
CA ALA A 72 9.84 4.83 22.02
C ALA A 72 9.32 5.93 22.95
N ARG A 73 8.38 6.76 22.49
CA ARG A 73 7.67 7.75 23.31
C ARG A 73 6.52 7.16 24.15
N GLY A 74 6.34 5.83 24.16
CA GLY A 74 5.34 5.13 24.96
C GLY A 74 3.94 5.04 24.35
N HIS A 75 3.79 5.35 23.07
CA HIS A 75 2.49 5.28 22.40
C HIS A 75 2.24 3.91 21.76
N ALA A 76 0.98 3.43 21.82
CA ALA A 76 0.56 2.23 21.10
C ALA A 76 0.58 2.46 19.58
N ASP A 77 0.92 1.41 18.84
CA ASP A 77 0.94 1.42 17.38
C ASP A 77 0.28 0.16 16.79
N THR A 78 -0.41 0.33 15.68
CA THR A 78 -1.10 -0.73 14.93
C THR A 78 -0.78 -0.69 13.44
N VAL A 79 0.16 0.15 13.01
CA VAL A 79 0.47 0.35 11.59
C VAL A 79 1.84 -0.16 11.16
N ARG A 80 2.71 -0.53 12.12
CA ARG A 80 4.07 -0.97 11.83
C ARG A 80 4.11 -2.15 10.84
N ASP A 81 3.36 -3.20 11.15
CA ASP A 81 3.35 -4.40 10.33
C ASP A 81 2.78 -4.11 8.93
N GLN A 82 1.77 -3.23 8.84
CA GLN A 82 1.23 -2.81 7.57
C GLN A 82 2.23 -1.98 6.74
N LEU A 83 3.07 -1.17 7.38
CA LEU A 83 4.15 -0.44 6.71
C LEU A 83 5.24 -1.40 6.23
N ALA A 84 5.66 -2.34 7.09
CA ALA A 84 6.71 -3.30 6.75
C ALA A 84 6.32 -4.19 5.55
N GLU A 85 5.03 -4.48 5.34
CA GLU A 85 4.58 -5.29 4.18
C GLU A 85 4.88 -4.65 2.81
N PHE A 86 5.16 -3.35 2.73
CA PHE A 86 5.51 -2.73 1.45
C PHE A 86 6.92 -3.06 0.98
N ALA A 87 7.85 -3.28 1.91
CA ALA A 87 9.22 -3.70 1.66
C ALA A 87 9.75 -4.43 2.92
N PRO A 88 9.39 -5.70 3.13
CA PRO A 88 9.78 -6.44 4.33
C PRO A 88 11.29 -6.56 4.52
N GLU A 89 12.03 -6.52 3.42
CA GLU A 89 13.49 -6.64 3.39
C GLU A 89 14.23 -5.48 4.04
N VAL A 90 13.57 -4.34 4.27
CA VAL A 90 14.21 -3.16 4.88
C VAL A 90 14.00 -3.07 6.39
N ASP A 91 13.21 -3.97 6.97
CA ASP A 91 12.95 -3.94 8.42
C ASP A 91 14.22 -4.26 9.21
N GLY A 92 14.65 -3.31 10.04
CA GLY A 92 15.88 -3.40 10.80
C GLY A 92 17.17 -3.11 10.03
N VAL A 93 17.08 -2.75 8.73
CA VAL A 93 18.26 -2.39 7.93
C VAL A 93 18.65 -0.92 8.19
N PRO A 94 19.93 -0.63 8.51
CA PRO A 94 20.43 0.73 8.68
C PRO A 94 20.23 1.60 7.44
N GLN A 95 19.91 2.88 7.64
CA GLN A 95 19.68 3.81 6.52
C GLN A 95 20.88 3.92 5.58
N GLU A 96 22.09 3.83 6.10
CA GLU A 96 23.35 3.89 5.33
C GLU A 96 23.50 2.71 4.36
N GLU A 97 23.05 1.53 4.78
CA GLU A 97 23.06 0.33 3.93
C GLU A 97 22.01 0.46 2.81
N LEU A 98 20.85 1.04 3.10
CA LEU A 98 19.84 1.34 2.07
C LEU A 98 20.37 2.37 1.06
N ALA A 99 21.09 3.38 1.54
CA ALA A 99 21.74 4.37 0.66
C ALA A 99 22.79 3.72 -0.24
N ALA A 100 23.67 2.88 0.33
CA ALA A 100 24.68 2.15 -0.41
C ALA A 100 24.09 1.20 -1.46
N ALA A 101 22.91 0.62 -1.18
CA ALA A 101 22.17 -0.23 -2.11
C ALA A 101 21.36 0.56 -3.17
N GLY A 102 21.38 1.90 -3.15
CA GLY A 102 20.62 2.74 -4.08
C GLY A 102 19.09 2.70 -3.86
N LEU A 103 18.65 2.32 -2.66
CA LEU A 103 17.24 2.19 -2.31
C LEU A 103 16.63 3.49 -1.77
N LEU A 104 17.47 4.53 -1.57
CA LEU A 104 17.00 5.85 -1.18
C LEU A 104 16.93 6.80 -2.38
N PRO A 105 15.97 7.75 -2.40
CA PRO A 105 15.94 8.74 -3.45
C PRO A 105 17.15 9.68 -3.36
N PRO A 106 17.70 10.15 -4.51
CA PRO A 106 18.93 10.94 -4.55
C PRO A 106 18.81 12.33 -3.94
N TRP A 107 17.59 12.82 -3.71
CA TRP A 107 17.34 14.09 -3.02
C TRP A 107 17.47 13.99 -1.48
N ILE A 108 17.64 12.80 -0.92
CA ILE A 108 18.02 12.66 0.50
C ILE A 108 19.42 13.24 0.67
N GLY A 109 19.53 14.28 1.49
CA GLY A 109 20.74 15.08 1.66
C GLY A 109 20.78 16.38 0.84
N ASP A 110 19.79 16.64 -0.01
CA ASP A 110 19.60 17.97 -0.60
C ASP A 110 19.13 18.95 0.46
N GLU A 111 20.02 19.88 0.84
CA GLU A 111 19.75 20.84 1.91
C GLU A 111 18.56 21.73 1.61
N ALA A 112 18.32 22.08 0.36
CA ALA A 112 17.14 22.90 -0.01
C ALA A 112 15.82 22.18 0.32
N VAL A 113 15.75 20.86 0.13
CA VAL A 113 14.58 20.06 0.53
C VAL A 113 14.42 20.10 2.05
N HIS A 114 15.48 19.78 2.80
CA HIS A 114 15.42 19.69 4.25
C HIS A 114 15.13 21.04 4.91
N GLU A 115 15.77 22.11 4.43
CA GLU A 115 15.54 23.46 4.91
C GLU A 115 14.09 23.92 4.67
N SER A 116 13.53 23.62 3.49
CA SER A 116 12.12 23.91 3.20
C SER A 116 11.17 23.22 4.19
N HIS A 117 11.49 21.98 4.60
CA HIS A 117 10.71 21.24 5.60
C HIS A 117 10.85 21.87 6.99
N ARG A 118 12.05 22.31 7.41
CA ARG A 118 12.25 23.03 8.67
C ARG A 118 11.44 24.32 8.70
N SER A 119 11.53 25.12 7.63
CA SER A 119 10.78 26.37 7.49
C SER A 119 9.26 26.16 7.60
N ARG A 120 8.74 25.13 6.96
CA ARG A 120 7.32 24.77 7.03
C ARG A 120 6.89 24.23 8.38
N LEU A 121 7.76 23.54 9.10
CA LEU A 121 7.50 23.14 10.48
C LEU A 121 7.45 24.35 11.43
N ILE A 122 8.37 25.31 11.28
CA ILE A 122 8.33 26.58 12.03
C ILE A 122 7.01 27.31 11.77
N ALA A 123 6.58 27.43 10.52
CA ALA A 123 5.31 28.08 10.17
C ALA A 123 4.08 27.38 10.77
N LYS A 124 4.16 26.08 11.05
CA LYS A 124 3.07 25.29 11.68
C LYS A 124 3.02 25.44 13.19
N ASP A 125 4.15 25.59 13.83
CA ASP A 125 4.27 25.75 15.29
C ASP A 125 5.56 26.50 15.61
N PRO A 126 5.54 27.85 15.54
CA PRO A 126 6.74 28.66 15.81
C PRO A 126 7.29 28.49 17.22
N ALA A 127 6.41 28.26 18.21
CA ALA A 127 6.82 28.12 19.58
C ALA A 127 7.63 26.84 19.81
N PHE A 128 7.26 25.75 19.15
CA PHE A 128 7.95 24.46 19.26
C PHE A 128 9.18 24.42 18.32
N TYR A 129 9.00 24.72 17.04
CA TYR A 129 10.04 24.49 16.04
C TYR A 129 11.04 25.64 15.88
N GLY A 130 10.71 26.85 16.34
CA GLY A 130 11.63 27.99 16.26
C GLY A 130 12.93 27.75 17.04
N SER A 131 12.84 27.08 18.20
CA SER A 131 14.02 26.69 18.98
C SER A 131 14.71 25.43 18.44
N ALA A 132 13.98 24.54 17.77
CA ALA A 132 14.53 23.30 17.21
C ALA A 132 15.34 23.54 15.92
N PHE A 133 15.02 24.60 15.17
CA PHE A 133 15.65 24.94 13.90
C PHE A 133 16.18 26.38 13.87
N PRO A 134 17.16 26.72 14.74
CA PRO A 134 17.71 28.07 14.79
C PRO A 134 18.37 28.43 13.45
N GLY A 135 18.13 29.66 12.97
CA GLY A 135 18.72 30.15 11.72
C GLY A 135 18.04 29.68 10.42
N THR A 136 17.01 28.84 10.50
CA THR A 136 16.24 28.47 9.31
C THR A 136 15.40 29.67 8.83
N PRO A 137 15.48 30.04 7.54
CA PRO A 137 14.64 31.10 6.98
C PRO A 137 13.14 30.76 7.11
N GLU A 138 12.34 31.74 7.51
CA GLU A 138 10.89 31.58 7.57
C GLU A 138 10.24 31.77 6.19
N GLY A 139 9.07 31.16 5.99
CA GLY A 139 8.24 31.38 4.81
C GLY A 139 8.69 30.69 3.54
N LEU A 140 9.68 29.82 3.58
CA LEU A 140 10.07 29.03 2.41
C LEU A 140 8.90 28.11 1.98
N GLU A 141 8.67 28.03 0.66
CA GLU A 141 7.79 27.02 0.09
C GLU A 141 8.47 25.66 0.10
N TYR A 142 7.69 24.57 0.10
CA TYR A 142 8.26 23.24 -0.05
C TYR A 142 9.02 23.10 -1.36
N VAL A 143 10.24 22.63 -1.27
CA VAL A 143 10.99 22.14 -2.43
C VAL A 143 10.50 20.73 -2.72
N TRP A 144 9.99 20.52 -3.92
CA TRP A 144 9.49 19.24 -4.39
C TRP A 144 10.45 18.69 -5.45
N PRO A 145 11.24 17.66 -5.13
CA PRO A 145 12.06 16.98 -6.12
C PRO A 145 11.21 16.45 -7.28
N GLU A 146 11.72 16.60 -8.50
CA GLU A 146 11.05 16.07 -9.68
C GLU A 146 10.96 14.54 -9.61
N PRO A 147 9.82 13.94 -10.00
CA PRO A 147 9.67 12.50 -10.03
C PRO A 147 10.66 11.84 -11.01
N LEU A 148 11.46 10.91 -10.54
CA LEU A 148 12.38 10.12 -11.37
C LEU A 148 11.69 8.95 -12.08
N HIS A 149 10.52 8.55 -11.58
CA HIS A 149 9.75 7.41 -12.09
C HIS A 149 8.31 7.80 -12.36
N GLY A 150 7.68 7.13 -13.32
CA GLY A 150 6.27 7.30 -13.65
C GLY A 150 5.32 6.90 -12.51
N ALA A 151 4.05 7.20 -12.67
CA ALA A 151 3.01 6.66 -11.81
C ALA A 151 2.93 5.13 -11.99
N PRO A 152 2.47 4.38 -10.96
CA PRO A 152 2.26 2.96 -11.11
C PRO A 152 1.22 2.70 -12.21
N GLU A 153 1.57 1.83 -13.14
CA GLU A 153 0.69 1.45 -14.25
C GLU A 153 -0.14 0.22 -13.88
N PRO A 154 -1.34 0.08 -14.44
CA PRO A 154 -2.10 -1.16 -14.32
C PRO A 154 -1.29 -2.35 -14.84
N VAL A 155 -1.37 -3.48 -14.15
CA VAL A 155 -0.72 -4.71 -14.58
C VAL A 155 -1.45 -5.25 -15.82
N PRO A 156 -0.75 -5.59 -16.93
CA PRO A 156 -1.41 -6.05 -18.15
C PRO A 156 -2.24 -7.33 -17.96
N GLU A 157 -1.74 -8.27 -17.15
CA GLU A 157 -2.42 -9.52 -16.81
C GLU A 157 -2.49 -9.64 -15.28
N PRO A 158 -3.48 -9.00 -14.64
CA PRO A 158 -3.55 -8.96 -13.20
C PRO A 158 -4.12 -10.25 -12.63
N LEU A 159 -3.70 -10.58 -11.40
CA LEU A 159 -4.46 -11.45 -10.54
C LEU A 159 -5.59 -10.63 -9.90
N TRP A 160 -6.83 -10.98 -10.20
CA TRP A 160 -7.98 -10.35 -9.56
C TRP A 160 -8.16 -10.87 -8.14
N VAL A 161 -8.34 -9.98 -7.19
CA VAL A 161 -8.62 -10.30 -5.78
C VAL A 161 -10.06 -9.92 -5.48
N LEU A 162 -10.84 -10.89 -5.01
CA LEU A 162 -12.21 -10.71 -4.53
C LEU A 162 -12.24 -10.94 -3.01
N ARG A 163 -12.67 -9.94 -2.25
CA ARG A 163 -12.88 -10.10 -0.81
C ARG A 163 -14.26 -10.68 -0.53
N VAL A 164 -14.31 -11.64 0.35
CA VAL A 164 -15.55 -12.17 0.92
C VAL A 164 -15.46 -12.13 2.45
N ASP A 165 -16.60 -12.04 3.12
CA ASP A 165 -16.63 -12.03 4.58
C ASP A 165 -16.52 -13.46 5.13
N ASP A 166 -17.16 -14.42 4.47
CA ASP A 166 -17.05 -15.85 4.72
C ASP A 166 -16.85 -16.59 3.39
N LEU A 167 -15.96 -17.56 3.37
CA LEU A 167 -15.62 -18.32 2.16
C LEU A 167 -16.56 -19.51 1.93
N GLU A 168 -16.95 -20.21 2.99
CA GLU A 168 -17.60 -21.51 2.88
C GLU A 168 -18.92 -21.45 2.09
N PRO A 169 -19.81 -20.46 2.29
CA PRO A 169 -21.03 -20.36 1.49
C PRO A 169 -20.76 -20.25 -0.02
N TRP A 170 -19.68 -19.59 -0.39
CA TRP A 170 -19.27 -19.42 -1.79
C TRP A 170 -18.71 -20.71 -2.38
N ARG A 171 -17.86 -21.40 -1.60
CA ARG A 171 -17.26 -22.68 -2.00
C ARG A 171 -18.31 -23.75 -2.15
N ASP A 172 -19.23 -23.89 -1.19
CA ASP A 172 -20.31 -24.87 -1.20
C ASP A 172 -21.27 -24.66 -2.38
N ALA A 173 -21.54 -23.40 -2.71
CA ALA A 173 -22.38 -23.04 -3.86
C ALA A 173 -21.66 -23.19 -5.22
N GLY A 174 -20.32 -23.35 -5.23
CA GLY A 174 -19.52 -23.33 -6.46
C GLY A 174 -19.59 -21.98 -7.17
N LEU A 175 -19.62 -20.88 -6.41
CA LEU A 175 -19.81 -19.53 -6.91
C LEU A 175 -18.73 -18.59 -6.36
N ILE A 176 -18.51 -17.50 -7.07
CA ILE A 176 -17.92 -16.24 -6.56
C ILE A 176 -18.86 -15.09 -6.87
N GLY A 177 -18.86 -14.04 -6.06
CA GLY A 177 -19.77 -12.93 -6.31
C GLY A 177 -19.46 -11.65 -5.54
N ILE A 178 -20.04 -10.56 -6.03
CA ILE A 178 -19.96 -9.24 -5.44
C ILE A 178 -21.36 -8.73 -5.12
N PRO A 179 -21.63 -8.19 -3.91
CA PRO A 179 -22.95 -7.65 -3.57
C PRO A 179 -23.37 -6.52 -4.51
N LEU A 180 -24.66 -6.45 -4.85
CA LEU A 180 -25.20 -5.37 -5.71
C LEU A 180 -25.09 -3.99 -5.07
N VAL A 181 -25.08 -3.95 -3.75
CA VAL A 181 -24.93 -2.74 -2.95
C VAL A 181 -23.75 -2.89 -1.99
N ASN A 182 -23.14 -1.79 -1.60
CA ASN A 182 -22.11 -1.79 -0.56
C ASN A 182 -22.72 -2.02 0.84
N ALA A 183 -21.88 -2.13 1.86
CA ALA A 183 -22.31 -2.33 3.24
C ALA A 183 -23.28 -1.26 3.79
N ALA A 184 -23.35 -0.08 3.16
CA ALA A 184 -24.32 0.97 3.49
C ALA A 184 -25.62 0.89 2.65
N GLY A 185 -25.86 -0.20 1.93
CA GLY A 185 -27.03 -0.38 1.06
C GLY A 185 -27.06 0.56 -0.16
N ARG A 186 -25.90 1.01 -0.65
CA ARG A 186 -25.78 2.00 -1.73
C ARG A 186 -24.91 1.49 -2.87
N THR A 187 -25.08 2.10 -4.04
CA THR A 187 -24.30 1.83 -5.23
C THR A 187 -23.59 3.11 -5.73
N PRO A 188 -22.62 3.67 -4.98
CA PRO A 188 -21.88 4.86 -5.41
C PRO A 188 -21.03 4.55 -6.65
N PRO A 189 -20.53 5.59 -7.36
CA PRO A 189 -19.73 5.41 -8.59
C PRO A 189 -18.59 4.40 -8.47
N ALA A 190 -17.83 4.45 -7.37
CA ALA A 190 -16.74 3.52 -7.13
C ALA A 190 -17.20 2.06 -6.93
N TRP A 191 -18.42 1.84 -6.43
CA TRP A 191 -19.00 0.50 -6.30
C TRP A 191 -19.53 0.00 -7.64
N ARG A 192 -20.21 0.86 -8.42
CA ARG A 192 -20.64 0.53 -9.80
C ARG A 192 -19.47 0.12 -10.67
N GLN A 193 -18.34 0.82 -10.54
CA GLN A 193 -17.12 0.45 -11.25
C GLN A 193 -16.66 -0.98 -10.90
N GLN A 194 -16.73 -1.39 -9.64
CA GLN A 194 -16.35 -2.75 -9.22
C GLN A 194 -17.33 -3.80 -9.76
N LEU A 195 -18.64 -3.50 -9.79
CA LEU A 195 -19.65 -4.38 -10.41
C LEU A 195 -19.38 -4.54 -11.92
N GLN A 196 -19.07 -3.44 -12.59
CA GLN A 196 -18.71 -3.47 -14.01
C GLN A 196 -17.42 -4.27 -14.24
N GLN A 197 -16.38 -4.05 -13.44
CA GLN A 197 -15.15 -4.83 -13.53
C GLN A 197 -15.39 -6.32 -13.28
N PHE A 198 -16.25 -6.68 -12.32
CA PHE A 198 -16.62 -8.06 -12.08
C PHE A 198 -17.25 -8.71 -13.33
N ALA A 199 -18.18 -8.00 -13.97
CA ALA A 199 -18.87 -8.48 -15.17
C ALA A 199 -17.94 -8.56 -16.39
N GLU A 200 -17.05 -7.60 -16.58
CA GLU A 200 -16.25 -7.49 -17.81
C GLU A 200 -14.95 -8.29 -17.76
N GLU A 201 -14.31 -8.34 -16.57
CA GLU A 201 -12.96 -8.90 -16.42
C GLU A 201 -12.96 -10.36 -15.94
N LEU A 202 -13.91 -10.75 -15.07
CA LEU A 202 -13.93 -12.10 -14.52
C LEU A 202 -14.68 -13.06 -15.45
N ARG A 203 -14.11 -13.33 -16.61
CA ARG A 203 -14.70 -14.22 -17.64
C ARG A 203 -14.37 -15.68 -17.37
N PRO A 204 -15.09 -16.64 -17.97
CA PRO A 204 -14.72 -18.05 -17.92
C PRO A 204 -13.24 -18.26 -18.29
N GLY A 205 -12.52 -19.03 -17.46
CA GLY A 205 -11.08 -19.24 -17.56
C GLY A 205 -10.24 -18.26 -16.72
N THR A 206 -10.83 -17.17 -16.18
CA THR A 206 -10.10 -16.25 -15.31
C THR A 206 -9.87 -16.88 -13.93
N THR A 207 -8.63 -16.85 -13.46
CA THR A 207 -8.31 -17.19 -12.06
C THR A 207 -8.52 -15.96 -11.17
N VAL A 208 -9.27 -16.15 -10.09
CA VAL A 208 -9.56 -15.12 -9.08
C VAL A 208 -9.03 -15.59 -7.73
N ALA A 209 -8.31 -14.73 -7.05
CA ALA A 209 -7.86 -14.98 -5.68
C ALA A 209 -8.94 -14.48 -4.70
N VAL A 210 -9.58 -15.37 -4.00
CA VAL A 210 -10.61 -15.06 -2.99
C VAL A 210 -9.95 -14.86 -1.64
N LEU A 211 -10.06 -13.66 -1.08
CA LEU A 211 -9.54 -13.27 0.22
C LEU A 211 -10.68 -13.25 1.23
N ALA A 212 -10.63 -14.15 2.20
CA ALA A 212 -11.63 -14.30 3.26
C ALA A 212 -11.10 -13.76 4.62
N ALA A 213 -11.66 -14.25 5.71
CA ALA A 213 -11.33 -13.82 7.08
C ALA A 213 -9.85 -14.05 7.46
N ASP A 214 -9.24 -15.16 6.99
CA ASP A 214 -7.78 -15.34 7.15
C ASP A 214 -7.03 -14.51 6.11
N PRO A 215 -6.34 -13.42 6.53
CA PRO A 215 -5.66 -12.53 5.60
C PRO A 215 -4.33 -13.09 5.08
N THR A 216 -3.88 -14.26 5.56
CA THR A 216 -2.58 -14.86 5.20
C THR A 216 -2.65 -15.76 3.98
N VAL A 217 -3.85 -16.19 3.60
CA VAL A 217 -4.10 -17.13 2.52
C VAL A 217 -5.18 -16.58 1.57
N LEU A 218 -4.92 -16.68 0.27
CA LEU A 218 -5.89 -16.46 -0.79
C LEU A 218 -6.31 -17.81 -1.36
N HIS A 219 -7.61 -18.01 -1.55
CA HIS A 219 -8.16 -19.20 -2.17
C HIS A 219 -8.33 -18.97 -3.66
N LEU A 220 -7.73 -19.81 -4.48
CA LEU A 220 -7.81 -19.66 -5.93
C LEU A 220 -9.11 -20.27 -6.44
N ALA A 221 -9.81 -19.52 -7.29
CA ALA A 221 -11.04 -19.95 -7.93
C ALA A 221 -10.95 -19.66 -9.43
N GLU A 222 -11.18 -20.65 -10.26
CA GLU A 222 -11.33 -20.50 -11.72
C GLU A 222 -12.80 -20.20 -12.02
N VAL A 223 -13.07 -19.14 -12.74
CA VAL A 223 -14.41 -18.84 -13.26
C VAL A 223 -14.76 -19.85 -14.34
N THR A 224 -15.89 -20.54 -14.20
CA THR A 224 -16.31 -21.62 -15.12
C THR A 224 -17.57 -21.32 -15.90
N GLY A 225 -18.33 -20.28 -15.53
CA GLY A 225 -19.62 -19.96 -16.15
C GLY A 225 -19.87 -18.46 -16.34
N PRO A 226 -20.93 -18.13 -17.07
CA PRO A 226 -21.35 -16.75 -17.32
C PRO A 226 -21.87 -16.08 -16.03
N ASP A 227 -22.29 -14.81 -16.17
CA ASP A 227 -22.97 -14.07 -15.10
C ASP A 227 -24.22 -14.81 -14.62
N ALA A 228 -24.42 -14.78 -13.31
CA ALA A 228 -25.59 -15.30 -12.63
C ALA A 228 -25.97 -14.34 -11.49
N TRP A 229 -27.17 -14.53 -10.98
CA TRP A 229 -27.64 -13.85 -9.75
C TRP A 229 -27.67 -14.89 -8.64
N ALA A 230 -27.17 -14.53 -7.48
CA ALA A 230 -27.20 -15.38 -6.32
C ALA A 230 -27.62 -14.57 -5.09
N THR A 231 -28.41 -15.19 -4.22
CA THR A 231 -28.73 -14.65 -2.90
C THR A 231 -27.99 -15.49 -1.87
N LEU A 232 -27.05 -14.88 -1.16
CA LEU A 232 -26.32 -15.48 -0.05
C LEU A 232 -26.56 -14.63 1.20
N ASP A 233 -26.94 -15.25 2.29
CA ASP A 233 -27.27 -14.59 3.57
C ASP A 233 -28.27 -13.44 3.44
N GLY A 234 -29.25 -13.57 2.53
CA GLY A 234 -30.27 -12.56 2.26
C GLY A 234 -29.76 -11.35 1.45
N VAL A 235 -28.52 -11.38 0.95
CA VAL A 235 -27.94 -10.33 0.11
C VAL A 235 -27.90 -10.78 -1.34
N GLU A 236 -28.36 -9.92 -2.25
CA GLU A 236 -28.27 -10.17 -3.69
C GLU A 236 -26.87 -9.86 -4.22
N HIS A 237 -26.33 -10.76 -5.03
CA HIS A 237 -25.02 -10.68 -5.62
C HIS A 237 -25.07 -10.85 -7.13
N LEU A 238 -24.21 -10.09 -7.83
CA LEU A 238 -23.75 -10.49 -9.16
C LEU A 238 -22.70 -11.59 -8.94
N ALA A 239 -22.94 -12.76 -9.53
CA ALA A 239 -22.16 -13.97 -9.28
C ALA A 239 -21.70 -14.64 -10.57
N ARG A 240 -20.75 -15.56 -10.44
CA ARG A 240 -20.29 -16.46 -11.49
C ARG A 240 -20.05 -17.85 -10.91
N SER A 241 -20.33 -18.89 -11.72
CA SER A 241 -19.88 -20.23 -11.37
C SER A 241 -18.36 -20.28 -11.29
N ALA A 242 -17.83 -20.90 -10.28
CA ALA A 242 -16.41 -21.02 -10.06
C ALA A 242 -16.02 -22.36 -9.45
N ARG A 243 -14.84 -22.86 -9.81
CA ARG A 243 -14.21 -24.02 -9.23
C ARG A 243 -13.05 -23.57 -8.34
N PHE A 244 -13.11 -23.89 -7.06
CA PHE A 244 -12.01 -23.59 -6.16
C PHE A 244 -10.93 -24.67 -6.29
N ASP A 245 -9.70 -24.25 -6.65
CA ASP A 245 -8.59 -25.14 -6.93
C ASP A 245 -7.27 -24.51 -6.43
N GLY A 246 -6.91 -24.82 -5.20
CA GLY A 246 -5.67 -24.40 -4.60
C GLY A 246 -5.74 -23.12 -3.74
N THR A 247 -4.56 -22.75 -3.28
CA THR A 247 -4.34 -21.58 -2.43
C THR A 247 -3.03 -20.90 -2.82
N LEU A 248 -2.93 -19.61 -2.47
CA LEU A 248 -1.74 -18.78 -2.62
C LEU A 248 -1.46 -18.10 -1.28
N ALA A 249 -0.26 -18.24 -0.76
CA ALA A 249 0.10 -17.51 0.45
C ALA A 249 0.29 -16.03 0.16
N ARG A 250 -0.20 -15.17 1.06
CA ARG A 250 -0.07 -13.70 0.94
C ARG A 250 1.37 -13.25 0.67
N ARG A 251 2.33 -13.89 1.34
CA ARG A 251 3.76 -13.57 1.22
C ARG A 251 4.36 -13.88 -0.16
N ASP A 252 3.68 -14.70 -0.97
CA ASP A 252 4.16 -15.08 -2.30
C ASP A 252 3.73 -14.06 -3.38
N LEU A 253 2.92 -13.05 -3.01
CA LEU A 253 2.63 -11.93 -3.89
C LEU A 253 3.87 -11.01 -4.01
N PRO A 254 4.14 -10.44 -5.19
CA PRO A 254 5.25 -9.49 -5.38
C PRO A 254 5.18 -8.27 -4.44
N VAL A 255 3.96 -7.84 -4.09
CA VAL A 255 3.68 -6.76 -3.14
C VAL A 255 2.53 -7.21 -2.23
N PRO A 256 2.81 -7.90 -1.12
CA PRO A 256 1.77 -8.38 -0.19
C PRO A 256 0.87 -7.26 0.34
N ALA A 257 1.43 -6.05 0.51
CA ALA A 257 0.70 -4.85 0.92
C ALA A 257 -0.40 -4.42 -0.07
N ALA A 258 -0.37 -4.87 -1.33
CA ALA A 258 -1.45 -4.64 -2.29
C ALA A 258 -2.80 -5.18 -1.78
N LEU A 259 -2.78 -6.22 -0.95
CA LEU A 259 -3.96 -6.76 -0.27
C LEU A 259 -4.54 -5.82 0.80
N GLN A 260 -3.89 -4.72 1.13
CA GLN A 260 -4.46 -3.65 1.98
C GLN A 260 -5.43 -2.74 1.21
N ASN A 261 -5.63 -2.96 -0.09
CA ASN A 261 -6.62 -2.23 -0.88
C ASN A 261 -8.01 -2.40 -0.24
N PRO A 262 -8.75 -1.32 0.10
CA PRO A 262 -10.04 -1.42 0.77
C PRO A 262 -11.20 -1.84 -0.15
N ARG A 263 -10.96 -2.00 -1.45
CA ARG A 263 -11.99 -2.42 -2.41
C ARG A 263 -12.38 -3.88 -2.20
N ARG A 264 -13.62 -4.23 -2.58
CA ARG A 264 -14.10 -5.61 -2.60
C ARG A 264 -13.49 -6.39 -3.77
N LEU A 265 -13.38 -5.74 -4.94
CA LEU A 265 -12.73 -6.28 -6.14
C LEU A 265 -11.60 -5.34 -6.56
N PHE A 266 -10.41 -5.87 -6.75
CA PHE A 266 -9.23 -5.13 -7.20
C PHE A 266 -8.18 -6.05 -7.83
N ALA A 267 -7.28 -5.47 -8.60
CA ALA A 267 -6.21 -6.16 -9.30
C ALA A 267 -4.89 -6.02 -8.55
N VAL A 268 -4.10 -7.10 -8.54
CA VAL A 268 -2.71 -7.12 -8.04
C VAL A 268 -1.79 -7.76 -9.07
N ALA A 269 -0.48 -7.52 -8.95
CA ALA A 269 0.48 -8.26 -9.76
C ALA A 269 0.45 -9.75 -9.37
N PRO A 270 0.41 -10.68 -10.35
CA PRO A 270 0.46 -12.10 -10.08
C PRO A 270 1.83 -12.50 -9.49
N PRO A 271 1.91 -13.63 -8.77
CA PRO A 271 3.20 -14.19 -8.37
C PRO A 271 4.10 -14.36 -9.59
N ARG A 272 5.39 -14.08 -9.42
CA ARG A 272 6.36 -14.41 -10.45
C ARG A 272 6.50 -15.92 -10.52
N GLU A 273 6.43 -16.49 -11.71
CA GLU A 273 6.85 -17.88 -11.89
C GLU A 273 8.30 -18.00 -11.41
N PRO A 274 8.65 -19.07 -10.63
CA PRO A 274 10.03 -19.30 -10.28
C PRO A 274 10.84 -19.43 -11.56
N GLY A 275 11.67 -18.45 -11.83
CA GLY A 275 12.55 -18.47 -13.00
C GLY A 275 13.42 -19.74 -12.95
N PRO A 276 13.90 -20.26 -14.11
CA PRO A 276 14.66 -21.53 -14.20
C PRO A 276 15.94 -21.56 -13.35
N ALA A 277 16.36 -20.45 -12.75
CA ALA A 277 17.54 -20.36 -11.88
C ALA A 277 17.30 -20.71 -10.39
N ALA A 278 16.06 -20.80 -9.93
CA ALA A 278 15.76 -21.09 -8.52
C ALA A 278 15.64 -22.61 -8.21
N ALA A 279 15.60 -23.45 -9.22
CA ALA A 279 15.53 -24.91 -9.04
C ALA A 279 16.88 -25.57 -8.66
N GLY A 280 17.97 -24.82 -8.62
CA GLY A 280 19.34 -25.33 -8.41
C GLY A 280 19.89 -25.20 -6.98
N ILE A 281 19.18 -24.57 -6.04
CA ILE A 281 19.76 -24.25 -4.70
C ILE A 281 19.21 -25.14 -3.58
N LEU A 282 18.25 -26.04 -3.86
CA LEU A 282 17.69 -26.95 -2.85
C LEU A 282 18.17 -28.43 -2.99
N GLN A 283 19.27 -28.67 -3.73
CA GLN A 283 19.96 -29.96 -3.75
C GLN A 283 21.46 -29.73 -3.51
N GLY A 284 21.81 -29.52 -2.28
CA GLY A 284 23.16 -29.47 -1.78
C GLY A 284 23.19 -29.64 -0.28
#